data_699c0f40f256d49cfe8f7e10c96b4b90
#
_entry.id   699c0f40f256d49cfe8f7e10c96b4b90
#
_cell.length_a   1.000
_cell.length_b   1.000
_cell.length_c   1.000
_cell.angle_alpha   90.00
_cell.angle_beta   90.00
_cell.angle_gamma   90.00
#
_symmetry.space_group_name_H-M   'P 1'
#
loop_
_entity.id
_entity.type
_entity.pdbx_description
1 polymer ?
#
loop_
_entity_poly.entity_id
_entity_poly.type
_entity_poly.pdbx_seq_one_letter_code
_entity_poly.pdbx_strand_id
1 'polypeptide(L)'
;MDKKLRKAQLEILRIFSLRAGSFALAGGTALELYYLHHRFSVDLDFFSPEYSLDEIEELVKGFRKSSGYKIRLESDFKAGGKARVRFYIVSIPGLDRPLKIDFVEDVIFNSPDIRRFKGVPVYSVDNLYLQKITAITGTSPVEDDIGRVVFQG
;
A
#
# COMPACT_ATOMS: atom_id res chain seq x y z
N MET A 1 -1.80 12.82 -15.91
CA MET A 1 -0.77 12.50 -14.89
C MET A 1 0.62 12.79 -15.43
N ASP A 2 1.48 13.28 -14.59
CA ASP A 2 2.88 13.49 -14.95
C ASP A 2 3.58 12.16 -15.23
N LYS A 3 4.27 12.09 -16.37
CA LYS A 3 4.97 10.88 -16.79
C LYS A 3 6.13 10.51 -15.86
N LYS A 4 6.78 11.51 -15.25
CA LYS A 4 7.87 11.29 -14.30
C LYS A 4 7.35 10.65 -13.01
N LEU A 5 6.19 11.07 -12.55
CA LEU A 5 5.54 10.50 -11.37
C LEU A 5 5.16 9.04 -11.62
N ARG A 6 4.52 8.75 -12.75
CA ARG A 6 4.16 7.38 -13.13
C ARG A 6 5.38 6.49 -13.26
N LYS A 7 6.45 7.00 -13.88
CA LYS A 7 7.71 6.27 -14.01
C LYS A 7 8.27 5.91 -12.63
N ALA A 8 8.26 6.85 -11.69
CA ALA A 8 8.74 6.59 -10.33
C ALA A 8 7.88 5.53 -9.62
N GLN A 9 6.55 5.62 -9.73
CA GLN A 9 5.65 4.60 -9.17
C GLN A 9 5.99 3.21 -9.70
N LEU A 10 6.11 3.07 -11.01
CA LEU A 10 6.36 1.78 -11.64
C LEU A 10 7.76 1.25 -11.28
N GLU A 11 8.73 2.12 -11.13
CA GLU A 11 10.07 1.71 -10.71
C GLU A 11 10.08 1.20 -9.27
N ILE A 12 9.42 1.89 -8.35
CA ILE A 12 9.29 1.42 -6.96
C ILE A 12 8.57 0.06 -6.93
N LEU A 13 7.50 -0.10 -7.71
CA LEU A 13 6.77 -1.36 -7.77
C LEU A 13 7.62 -2.49 -8.36
N ARG A 14 8.46 -2.20 -9.36
CA ARG A 14 9.39 -3.16 -9.92
C ARG A 14 10.38 -3.65 -8.86
N ILE A 15 10.96 -2.73 -8.10
CA ILE A 15 11.89 -3.07 -7.02
C ILE A 15 11.16 -3.89 -5.95
N PHE A 16 9.95 -3.47 -5.58
CA PHE A 16 9.10 -4.19 -4.63
C PHE A 16 8.82 -5.63 -5.07
N SER A 17 8.59 -5.86 -6.37
CA SER A 17 8.29 -7.18 -6.92
C SER A 17 9.44 -8.18 -6.76
N LEU A 18 10.66 -7.69 -6.60
CA LEU A 18 11.85 -8.53 -6.45
C LEU A 18 12.09 -8.98 -5.01
N ARG A 19 11.30 -8.49 -4.07
CA ARG A 19 11.46 -8.76 -2.65
C ARG A 19 10.29 -9.59 -2.14
N ALA A 20 10.60 -10.73 -1.53
CA ALA A 20 9.60 -11.50 -0.81
C ALA A 20 9.31 -10.85 0.53
N GLY A 21 8.04 -10.86 0.94
CA GLY A 21 7.66 -10.29 2.24
C GLY A 21 6.16 -10.36 2.46
N SER A 22 5.72 -9.76 3.56
CA SER A 22 4.32 -9.80 4.00
C SER A 22 3.48 -8.67 3.42
N PHE A 23 4.10 -7.62 2.86
CA PHE A 23 3.37 -6.48 2.31
C PHE A 23 2.85 -6.75 0.90
N ALA A 24 1.69 -6.17 0.60
CA ALA A 24 1.14 -6.16 -0.74
C ALA A 24 0.55 -4.79 -1.04
N LEU A 25 0.52 -4.42 -2.32
CA LEU A 25 -0.03 -3.16 -2.76
C LEU A 25 -1.56 -3.16 -2.58
N ALA A 26 -2.09 -2.08 -2.05
CA ALA A 26 -3.51 -1.85 -1.86
C ALA A 26 -3.87 -0.41 -2.27
N GLY A 27 -5.03 0.06 -1.84
CA GLY A 27 -5.44 1.44 -2.07
C GLY A 27 -5.81 1.76 -3.51
N GLY A 28 -5.93 3.06 -3.78
CA GLY A 28 -6.39 3.56 -5.08
C GLY A 28 -5.44 3.25 -6.24
N THR A 29 -4.14 3.23 -5.99
CA THR A 29 -3.15 2.92 -7.04
C THR A 29 -3.25 1.47 -7.48
N ALA A 30 -3.51 0.53 -6.56
CA ALA A 30 -3.76 -0.86 -6.91
C ALA A 30 -4.99 -1.00 -7.81
N LEU A 31 -6.08 -0.33 -7.45
CA LEU A 31 -7.29 -0.34 -8.26
C LEU A 31 -7.04 0.24 -9.65
N GLU A 32 -6.36 1.37 -9.72
CA GLU A 32 -6.09 2.04 -10.99
C GLU A 32 -5.18 1.22 -11.89
N LEU A 33 -4.04 0.74 -11.38
CA LEU A 33 -3.05 0.07 -12.21
C LEU A 33 -3.48 -1.32 -12.68
N TYR A 34 -4.16 -2.08 -11.83
CA TYR A 34 -4.33 -3.52 -12.06
C TYR A 34 -5.77 -3.95 -12.33
N TYR A 35 -6.75 -3.13 -11.97
CA TYR A 35 -8.15 -3.56 -12.08
C TYR A 35 -9.02 -2.65 -12.94
N LEU A 36 -9.04 -1.35 -12.67
CA LEU A 36 -10.03 -0.45 -13.28
C LEU A 36 -9.47 0.49 -14.34
N HIS A 37 -8.21 0.88 -14.24
CA HIS A 37 -7.51 1.74 -15.21
C HIS A 37 -8.19 3.08 -15.54
N HIS A 38 -9.00 3.63 -14.63
CA HIS A 38 -9.87 4.75 -14.98
C HIS A 38 -9.59 6.07 -14.26
N ARG A 39 -8.68 6.11 -13.29
CA ARG A 39 -8.28 7.35 -12.63
C ARG A 39 -6.87 7.22 -12.07
N PHE A 40 -6.26 8.38 -11.81
CA PHE A 40 -4.93 8.40 -11.21
C PHE A 40 -5.00 8.36 -9.70
N SER A 41 -4.10 7.59 -9.13
CA SER A 41 -3.73 7.67 -7.74
C SER A 41 -2.23 7.90 -7.65
N VAL A 42 -1.82 8.79 -6.77
CA VAL A 42 -0.42 9.20 -6.64
C VAL A 42 0.32 8.34 -5.63
N ASP A 43 -0.34 8.03 -4.53
CA ASP A 43 0.30 7.36 -3.39
C ASP A 43 0.41 5.86 -3.62
N LEU A 44 1.47 5.27 -3.10
CA LEU A 44 1.63 3.83 -3.05
C LEU A 44 1.33 3.36 -1.63
N ASP A 45 0.31 2.52 -1.47
CA ASP A 45 -0.13 2.00 -0.18
C ASP A 45 0.20 0.52 -0.07
N PHE A 46 1.12 0.17 0.82
CA PHE A 46 1.49 -1.20 1.10
C PHE A 46 0.90 -1.63 2.44
N PHE A 47 0.13 -2.70 2.43
CA PHE A 47 -0.54 -3.22 3.61
C PHE A 47 0.02 -4.59 4.00
N SER A 48 0.07 -4.85 5.30
CA SER A 48 0.41 -6.16 5.85
C SER A 48 -0.24 -6.36 7.21
N PRO A 49 -0.84 -7.54 7.48
CA PRO A 49 -1.30 -7.89 8.82
C PRO A 49 -0.16 -8.00 9.85
N GLU A 50 1.04 -8.34 9.40
CA GLU A 50 2.21 -8.52 10.26
C GLU A 50 2.91 -7.23 10.63
N TYR A 51 2.94 -6.26 9.73
CA TYR A 51 3.54 -4.94 9.91
C TYR A 51 4.93 -4.98 10.56
N SER A 52 5.87 -5.64 9.92
CA SER A 52 7.25 -5.72 10.39
C SER A 52 8.04 -4.46 10.06
N LEU A 53 8.55 -3.76 11.08
CA LEU A 53 9.40 -2.58 10.86
C LEU A 53 10.72 -2.94 10.18
N ASP A 54 11.28 -4.10 10.48
CA ASP A 54 12.50 -4.58 9.82
C ASP A 54 12.27 -4.79 8.33
N GLU A 55 11.13 -5.36 7.97
CA GLU A 55 10.76 -5.53 6.56
C GLU A 55 10.58 -4.18 5.86
N ILE A 56 9.92 -3.22 6.50
CA ILE A 56 9.75 -1.86 5.96
C ILE A 56 11.11 -1.20 5.70
N GLU A 57 12.01 -1.27 6.66
CA GLU A 57 13.35 -0.67 6.53
C GLU A 57 14.15 -1.31 5.40
N GLU A 58 14.08 -2.63 5.26
CA GLU A 58 14.75 -3.34 4.16
C GLU A 58 14.16 -2.97 2.79
N LEU A 59 12.83 -2.87 2.69
CA LEU A 59 12.18 -2.43 1.46
C LEU A 59 12.61 -1.02 1.08
N VAL A 60 12.55 -0.08 2.01
CA VAL A 60 12.93 1.32 1.76
C VAL A 60 14.39 1.45 1.38
N LYS A 61 15.26 0.69 2.05
CA LYS A 61 16.69 0.62 1.70
C LYS A 61 16.88 0.16 0.26
N GLY A 62 16.14 -0.87 -0.16
CA GLY A 62 16.14 -1.35 -1.53
C GLY A 62 15.64 -0.30 -2.52
N PHE A 63 14.58 0.41 -2.18
CA PHE A 63 14.06 1.49 -3.01
C PHE A 63 15.10 2.59 -3.22
N ARG A 64 15.75 3.04 -2.14
CA ARG A 64 16.81 4.05 -2.22
C ARG A 64 17.97 3.60 -3.10
N LYS A 65 18.46 2.40 -2.86
CA LYS A 65 19.63 1.87 -3.54
C LYS A 65 19.39 1.65 -5.03
N SER A 66 18.26 1.06 -5.38
CA SER A 66 17.99 0.67 -6.77
C SER A 66 17.43 1.80 -7.62
N SER A 67 16.68 2.72 -7.05
CA SER A 67 16.15 3.86 -7.81
C SER A 67 17.07 5.08 -7.80
N GLY A 68 17.88 5.23 -6.75
CA GLY A 68 18.67 6.43 -6.53
C GLY A 68 17.87 7.63 -6.02
N TYR A 69 16.57 7.48 -5.80
CA TYR A 69 15.73 8.56 -5.28
C TYR A 69 16.05 8.86 -3.82
N LYS A 70 15.88 10.12 -3.43
CA LYS A 70 15.90 10.52 -2.03
C LYS A 70 14.57 10.15 -1.40
N ILE A 71 14.62 9.31 -0.36
CA ILE A 71 13.43 8.83 0.34
C ILE A 71 13.64 9.11 1.83
N ARG A 72 12.74 9.88 2.43
CA ARG A 72 12.81 10.23 3.84
C ARG A 72 11.56 9.78 4.60
N LEU A 73 11.76 9.35 5.83
CA LEU A 73 10.66 9.08 6.74
C LEU A 73 9.98 10.39 7.12
N GLU A 74 8.67 10.48 6.87
CA GLU A 74 7.90 11.68 7.18
C GLU A 74 7.11 11.54 8.47
N SER A 75 6.48 10.38 8.68
CA SER A 75 5.66 10.17 9.87
C SER A 75 5.52 8.69 10.20
N ASP A 76 5.34 8.43 11.50
CA ASP A 76 5.09 7.10 12.05
C ASP A 76 4.09 7.26 13.18
N PHE A 77 2.89 6.73 13.01
CA PHE A 77 1.79 6.97 13.96
C PHE A 77 0.80 5.81 13.98
N LYS A 78 -0.11 5.85 14.95
CA LYS A 78 -1.19 4.88 15.08
C LYS A 78 -2.50 5.56 14.72
N ALA A 79 -3.08 5.21 13.58
CA ALA A 79 -4.29 5.83 13.06
C ALA A 79 -5.51 5.43 13.90
N GLY A 80 -6.21 6.43 14.46
CA GLY A 80 -7.40 6.19 15.28
C GLY A 80 -7.16 5.22 16.44
N GLY A 81 -5.92 5.10 16.94
CA GLY A 81 -5.57 4.18 17.99
C GLY A 81 -5.57 2.70 17.57
N LYS A 82 -5.71 2.39 16.29
CA LYS A 82 -5.86 1.02 15.78
C LYS A 82 -4.69 0.58 14.90
N ALA A 83 -4.61 1.08 13.67
CA ALA A 83 -3.61 0.65 12.69
C ALA A 83 -2.34 1.48 12.80
N ARG A 84 -1.19 0.84 12.76
CA ARG A 84 0.09 1.54 12.62
C ARG A 84 0.29 1.95 11.17
N VAL A 85 0.76 3.19 10.99
CA VAL A 85 1.05 3.75 9.67
C VAL A 85 2.42 4.40 9.72
N ARG A 86 3.25 4.08 8.75
CA ARG A 86 4.54 4.74 8.55
C ARG A 86 4.61 5.18 7.10
N PHE A 87 4.86 6.47 6.85
CA PHE A 87 4.99 6.90 5.47
C PHE A 87 6.26 7.67 5.18
N TYR A 88 6.68 7.53 3.94
CA TYR A 88 7.89 8.11 3.39
C TYR A 88 7.55 9.02 2.23
N ILE A 89 8.39 10.02 2.05
CA ILE A 89 8.31 10.96 0.92
C ILE A 89 9.47 10.68 -0.02
N VAL A 90 9.14 10.43 -1.27
CA VAL A 90 10.13 10.22 -2.35
C VAL A 90 10.23 11.51 -3.14
N SER A 91 11.43 12.08 -3.19
CA SER A 91 11.73 13.26 -4.01
C SER A 91 12.12 12.81 -5.40
N ILE A 92 11.37 13.26 -6.40
CA ILE A 92 11.60 12.90 -7.81
C ILE A 92 12.29 14.07 -8.50
N PRO A 93 13.48 13.89 -9.09
CA PRO A 93 14.16 14.98 -9.78
C PRO A 93 13.30 15.62 -10.86
N GLY A 94 13.22 16.95 -10.84
CA GLY A 94 12.45 17.71 -11.81
C GLY A 94 10.96 17.77 -11.54
N LEU A 95 10.51 17.29 -10.37
CA LEU A 95 9.12 17.35 -9.94
C LEU A 95 8.99 18.04 -8.58
N ASP A 96 8.07 19.03 -8.48
CA ASP A 96 7.79 19.69 -7.22
C ASP A 96 6.92 18.82 -6.32
N ARG A 97 6.07 18.00 -6.92
CA ARG A 97 5.17 17.11 -6.20
C ARG A 97 5.89 15.80 -5.83
N PRO A 98 5.95 15.45 -4.54
CA PRO A 98 6.56 14.18 -4.12
C PRO A 98 5.64 13.00 -4.36
N LEU A 99 6.25 11.80 -4.40
CA LEU A 99 5.55 10.54 -4.30
C LEU A 99 5.50 10.13 -2.82
N LYS A 100 4.34 9.75 -2.33
CA LYS A 100 4.16 9.27 -0.96
C LYS A 100 4.04 7.75 -0.96
N ILE A 101 4.77 7.10 -0.07
CA ILE A 101 4.69 5.65 0.16
C ILE A 101 4.21 5.41 1.58
N ASP A 102 3.06 4.76 1.72
CA ASP A 102 2.49 4.40 3.01
C ASP A 102 2.68 2.91 3.27
N PHE A 103 3.15 2.58 4.47
CA PHE A 103 3.10 1.21 5.00
C PHE A 103 2.08 1.18 6.11
N VAL A 104 1.09 0.33 5.97
CA VAL A 104 -0.10 0.30 6.84
C VAL A 104 -0.29 -1.10 7.42
N GLU A 105 -0.53 -1.15 8.73
CA GLU A 105 -0.94 -2.39 9.38
C GLU A 105 -2.38 -2.71 8.98
N ASP A 106 -2.57 -3.89 8.39
CA ASP A 106 -3.91 -4.35 8.05
C ASP A 106 -4.57 -4.92 9.30
N VAL A 107 -5.52 -4.16 9.85
CA VAL A 107 -6.31 -4.57 11.00
C VAL A 107 -7.69 -5.14 10.60
N ILE A 108 -7.95 -5.21 9.30
CA ILE A 108 -9.21 -5.71 8.75
C ILE A 108 -9.09 -7.19 8.39
N PHE A 109 -8.04 -7.56 7.66
CA PHE A 109 -7.82 -8.92 7.18
C PHE A 109 -6.63 -9.57 7.87
N ASN A 110 -6.84 -10.76 8.46
CA ASN A 110 -5.75 -11.58 8.99
C ASN A 110 -5.00 -12.30 7.86
N SER A 111 -5.73 -12.71 6.83
CA SER A 111 -5.19 -13.40 5.65
C SER A 111 -5.81 -12.79 4.41
N PRO A 112 -5.33 -11.63 3.97
CA PRO A 112 -5.87 -11.00 2.78
C PRO A 112 -5.65 -11.86 1.54
N ASP A 113 -6.58 -11.79 0.60
CA ASP A 113 -6.46 -12.48 -0.69
C ASP A 113 -5.52 -11.67 -1.59
N ILE A 114 -4.40 -12.26 -1.97
CA ILE A 114 -3.35 -11.61 -2.72
C ILE A 114 -3.30 -12.17 -4.14
N ARG A 115 -3.24 -11.28 -5.13
CA ARG A 115 -3.01 -11.59 -6.53
C ARG A 115 -1.63 -11.08 -6.94
N ARG A 116 -1.03 -11.69 -7.94
CA ARG A 116 0.26 -11.25 -8.44
C ARG A 116 0.14 -10.74 -9.87
N PHE A 117 0.63 -9.53 -10.10
CA PHE A 117 0.69 -8.91 -11.42
C PHE A 117 2.14 -8.58 -11.74
N LYS A 118 2.74 -9.27 -12.70
CA LYS A 118 4.16 -9.12 -13.05
C LYS A 118 5.08 -9.22 -11.82
N GLY A 119 4.75 -10.16 -10.91
CA GLY A 119 5.50 -10.36 -9.68
C GLY A 119 5.13 -9.44 -8.52
N VAL A 120 4.32 -8.40 -8.74
CA VAL A 120 3.87 -7.50 -7.69
C VAL A 120 2.70 -8.15 -6.93
N PRO A 121 2.83 -8.38 -5.61
CA PRO A 121 1.70 -8.82 -4.81
C PRO A 121 0.73 -7.66 -4.59
N VAL A 122 -0.54 -7.89 -4.90
CA VAL A 122 -1.59 -6.89 -4.87
C VAL A 122 -2.83 -7.48 -4.19
N TYR A 123 -3.49 -6.72 -3.35
CA TYR A 123 -4.76 -7.14 -2.77
C TYR A 123 -5.77 -7.44 -3.87
N SER A 124 -6.57 -8.50 -3.69
CA SER A 124 -7.65 -8.82 -4.62
C SER A 124 -8.64 -7.65 -4.71
N VAL A 125 -9.36 -7.57 -5.83
CA VAL A 125 -10.36 -6.52 -6.03
C VAL A 125 -11.44 -6.55 -4.96
N ASP A 126 -11.84 -7.74 -4.51
CA ASP A 126 -12.85 -7.88 -3.44
C ASP A 126 -12.34 -7.29 -2.12
N ASN A 127 -11.08 -7.56 -1.75
CA ASN A 127 -10.48 -7.00 -0.55
C ASN A 127 -10.33 -5.48 -0.65
N LEU A 128 -9.96 -4.96 -1.82
CA LEU A 128 -9.85 -3.52 -2.05
C LEU A 128 -11.21 -2.82 -1.91
N TYR A 129 -12.28 -3.42 -2.42
CA TYR A 129 -13.63 -2.89 -2.25
C TYR A 129 -14.06 -2.86 -0.79
N LEU A 130 -13.77 -3.91 -0.03
CA LEU A 130 -14.08 -3.95 1.40
C LEU A 130 -13.33 -2.88 2.17
N GLN A 131 -12.05 -2.67 1.87
CA GLN A 131 -11.27 -1.58 2.47
C GLN A 131 -11.87 -0.21 2.15
N LYS A 132 -12.29 -0.01 0.90
CA LYS A 132 -12.87 1.26 0.46
C LYS A 132 -14.23 1.52 1.12
N ILE A 133 -15.08 0.50 1.22
CA ILE A 133 -16.37 0.61 1.91
C ILE A 133 -16.15 0.95 3.38
N THR A 134 -15.19 0.32 4.05
CA THR A 134 -14.83 0.62 5.43
C THR A 134 -14.41 2.08 5.60
N ALA A 135 -13.59 2.59 4.68
CA ALA A 135 -13.15 3.99 4.71
C ALA A 135 -14.30 4.99 4.52
N ILE A 136 -15.29 4.65 3.67
CA ILE A 136 -16.43 5.53 3.38
C ILE A 136 -17.44 5.50 4.52
N THR A 137 -17.77 4.30 5.04
CA THR A 137 -18.87 4.12 5.99
C THR A 137 -18.42 4.26 7.44
N GLY A 138 -17.13 4.21 7.73
CA GLY A 138 -16.62 4.19 9.09
C GLY A 138 -16.89 2.87 9.81
N THR A 139 -17.24 1.80 9.08
CA THR A 139 -17.46 0.46 9.64
C THR A 139 -16.33 -0.46 9.22
N SER A 140 -16.06 -1.48 10.04
CA SER A 140 -15.02 -2.48 9.75
C SER A 140 -15.67 -3.83 9.51
N PRO A 141 -15.25 -4.58 8.47
CA PRO A 141 -15.66 -5.97 8.31
C PRO A 141 -15.00 -6.82 9.39
N VAL A 142 -15.77 -7.70 10.00
CA VAL A 142 -15.30 -8.62 11.06
C VAL A 142 -15.87 -9.99 10.76
N GLU A 143 -15.06 -11.03 10.90
CA GLU A 143 -15.56 -12.41 10.82
C GLU A 143 -16.29 -12.74 12.14
N ASP A 144 -17.49 -13.28 12.02
CA ASP A 144 -18.23 -13.77 13.17
C ASP A 144 -17.76 -15.19 13.56
N ASP A 145 -18.35 -15.77 14.63
CA ASP A 145 -17.95 -17.07 15.15
C ASP A 145 -18.13 -18.23 14.17
N ILE A 146 -18.86 -18.04 13.09
CA ILE A 146 -19.07 -19.05 12.05
C ILE A 146 -18.44 -18.67 10.72
N GLY A 147 -17.54 -17.69 10.72
CA GLY A 147 -16.74 -17.31 9.55
C GLY A 147 -17.43 -16.36 8.58
N ARG A 148 -18.56 -15.77 8.93
CA ARG A 148 -19.20 -14.77 8.09
C ARG A 148 -18.60 -13.39 8.33
N VAL A 149 -18.46 -12.61 7.25
CA VAL A 149 -18.04 -11.22 7.36
C VAL A 149 -19.22 -10.34 7.73
N VAL A 150 -19.11 -9.61 8.82
CA VAL A 150 -20.11 -8.65 9.28
C VAL A 150 -19.45 -7.29 9.46
N PHE A 151 -20.25 -6.21 9.45
CA PHE A 151 -19.73 -4.85 9.62
C PHE A 151 -20.08 -4.33 11.00
N GLN A 152 -19.08 -3.72 11.66
CA GLN A 152 -19.23 -3.05 12.94
C GLN A 152 -19.03 -1.54 12.76
N GLY A 153 -19.92 -0.78 13.35
CA GLY A 153 -19.83 0.68 13.36
C GLY A 153 -18.78 1.21 14.33
#